data_aa78c82639a96b1659ea6e5df6a5a54b
#
_entry.id   aa78c82639a96b1659ea6e5df6a5a54b
#
_cell.length_a   1.000
_cell.length_b   1.000
_cell.length_c   1.000
_cell.angle_alpha   90.00
_cell.angle_beta   90.00
_cell.angle_gamma   90.00
#
_symmetry.space_group_name_H-M   'P 1'
#
loop_
_entity.id
_entity.type
_entity.pdbx_description
1 polymer ?
#
loop_
_entity_poly.entity_id
_entity_poly.type
_entity_poly.pdbx_seq_one_letter_code
_entity_poly.pdbx_strand_id
1 'polypeptide(L)'
;MIRETMTVQERMQAAIALEPVDRHPVFPILVTAAPRLYGITQAEAWADHNVARDCLIRCFNEYGYDYGSKPNYYYPMLPGKLCAAPVRNLIPGKQLGEDDLYQIDERILFEREDYDKLVALGWNGFWEQHYEKISRKTLDEFALMQRMSNQLYVDDMKICAEQGMPVFLGVAVDSVLMAFSLCRTLTEFTRDLYEIPGRVEAAMQATCDDLICNAIQVCKNNGNMLAFVVLERGSGFYYRLDIFERFEWPFLQRFVDAFVSEGITPWLHFDTDWSLNLPYLKKLPKGKCICDLDGMTNIFKAKEILKGHMCISGDVPASLLSLGKPEEVEAYCKRLIDEVGDGRGFMLTTGCECPIDVKPENLKAMVDTGKTYLGSKGPGKVRPQEDAAPRPATKIDLDGELARAIVNLRFSDVMERVEQAIMEGVEPLTILNDCRAGMDQVGERYNTGEYFLSELIMSADMFKKVLEKVEPLLLEGQQERSLGSVVIATPKGDIHDIGKDIVVTLFKVGGFTVYDLGVDVAAEVVVEKVAETDAKILAMSALITPTFESMKQVVDKLKEQNLRQGRFVILGGGPTTAAVRDYVGADAWTLNPQEGVNWCKSFVQEEKIG
;
A
#
# COMPACT_ATOMS: atom_id res chain seq x y z
N MET A 1 4.10 17.35 -34.97
CA MET A 1 5.11 16.63 -34.16
C MET A 1 5.93 17.67 -33.39
N ILE A 2 6.07 17.50 -32.09
CA ILE A 2 6.95 18.32 -31.25
C ILE A 2 8.39 18.06 -31.72
N ARG A 3 9.19 19.11 -31.87
CA ARG A 3 10.63 18.96 -32.14
C ARG A 3 11.31 18.70 -30.79
N GLU A 4 11.63 17.45 -30.49
CA GLU A 4 12.46 17.10 -29.32
C GLU A 4 13.88 17.69 -29.52
N THR A 5 14.36 18.40 -28.50
CA THR A 5 15.67 19.07 -28.49
C THR A 5 16.60 18.51 -27.42
N MET A 6 16.05 17.69 -26.52
CA MET A 6 16.78 17.03 -25.43
C MET A 6 16.77 15.51 -25.64
N THR A 7 17.87 14.86 -25.26
CA THR A 7 17.89 13.42 -25.03
C THR A 7 17.02 13.06 -23.82
N VAL A 8 16.66 11.78 -23.69
CA VAL A 8 15.89 11.29 -22.52
C VAL A 8 16.64 11.61 -21.23
N GLN A 9 17.96 11.40 -21.19
CA GLN A 9 18.77 11.66 -20.01
C GLN A 9 18.81 13.15 -19.63
N GLU A 10 19.04 14.05 -20.61
CA GLU A 10 19.01 15.50 -20.39
C GLU A 10 17.65 15.96 -19.88
N ARG A 11 16.57 15.45 -20.45
CA ARG A 11 15.18 15.74 -20.04
C ARG A 11 14.89 15.31 -18.60
N MET A 12 15.33 14.11 -18.22
CA MET A 12 15.21 13.60 -16.85
C MET A 12 15.99 14.48 -15.87
N GLN A 13 17.26 14.77 -16.17
CA GLN A 13 18.11 15.60 -15.31
C GLN A 13 17.55 17.01 -15.15
N ALA A 14 17.10 17.63 -16.24
CA ALA A 14 16.48 18.96 -16.20
C ALA A 14 15.17 18.96 -15.37
N ALA A 15 14.33 17.94 -15.52
CA ALA A 15 13.12 17.81 -14.71
C ALA A 15 13.46 17.71 -13.22
N ILE A 16 14.44 16.88 -12.83
CA ILE A 16 14.89 16.72 -11.43
C ILE A 16 15.47 18.04 -10.90
N ALA A 17 16.30 18.71 -11.69
CA ALA A 17 16.93 19.99 -11.35
C ALA A 17 15.96 21.18 -11.37
N LEU A 18 14.69 20.95 -11.71
CA LEU A 18 13.64 21.98 -11.84
C LEU A 18 13.93 22.99 -12.96
N GLU A 19 14.66 22.57 -13.97
CA GLU A 19 14.97 23.35 -15.17
C GLU A 19 13.89 23.15 -16.24
N PRO A 20 13.78 24.07 -17.21
CA PRO A 20 12.85 23.90 -18.33
C PRO A 20 13.17 22.65 -19.16
N VAL A 21 12.13 21.97 -19.61
CA VAL A 21 12.21 20.79 -20.47
C VAL A 21 11.52 21.06 -21.81
N ASP A 22 11.96 20.40 -22.88
CA ASP A 22 11.30 20.47 -24.20
C ASP A 22 9.90 19.85 -24.19
N ARG A 23 9.69 18.83 -23.37
CA ARG A 23 8.43 18.24 -22.91
C ARG A 23 8.67 17.51 -21.59
N HIS A 24 7.64 17.17 -20.87
CA HIS A 24 7.79 16.36 -19.66
C HIS A 24 8.23 14.93 -20.00
N PRO A 25 9.13 14.31 -19.21
CA PRO A 25 9.39 12.88 -19.30
C PRO A 25 8.09 12.10 -19.12
N VAL A 26 7.88 11.05 -19.92
CA VAL A 26 6.73 10.14 -19.79
C VAL A 26 7.20 8.70 -19.77
N PHE A 27 6.84 7.97 -18.72
CA PHE A 27 7.11 6.54 -18.63
C PHE A 27 6.14 5.87 -17.65
N PRO A 28 5.43 4.85 -18.09
CA PRO A 28 4.69 3.99 -17.19
C PRO A 28 5.68 3.07 -16.45
N ILE A 29 5.43 2.80 -15.18
CA ILE A 29 6.19 1.80 -14.42
C ILE A 29 5.65 0.42 -14.82
N LEU A 30 6.08 -0.06 -15.98
CA LEU A 30 5.69 -1.35 -16.53
C LEU A 30 6.65 -2.42 -16.03
N VAL A 31 6.17 -3.36 -15.23
CA VAL A 31 6.90 -4.55 -14.81
C VAL A 31 6.03 -5.77 -15.06
N THR A 32 5.00 -5.97 -14.24
CA THR A 32 4.11 -7.14 -14.32
C THR A 32 3.04 -7.00 -15.40
N ALA A 33 2.68 -5.78 -15.79
CA ALA A 33 1.72 -5.55 -16.88
C ALA A 33 2.26 -5.92 -18.27
N ALA A 34 3.58 -5.81 -18.50
CA ALA A 34 4.17 -6.00 -19.83
C ALA A 34 3.90 -7.41 -20.43
N PRO A 35 4.09 -8.54 -19.71
CA PRO A 35 3.74 -9.86 -20.22
C PRO A 35 2.26 -9.97 -20.60
N ARG A 36 1.37 -9.43 -19.76
CA ARG A 36 -0.08 -9.51 -19.98
C ARG A 36 -0.56 -8.80 -21.24
N LEU A 37 0.05 -7.67 -21.60
CA LEU A 37 -0.23 -6.95 -22.85
C LEU A 37 -0.01 -7.82 -24.10
N TYR A 38 0.78 -8.87 -23.99
CA TYR A 38 1.08 -9.81 -25.10
C TYR A 38 0.50 -11.21 -24.90
N GLY A 39 -0.43 -11.38 -23.95
CA GLY A 39 -1.09 -12.66 -23.70
C GLY A 39 -0.21 -13.70 -23.02
N ILE A 40 0.90 -13.28 -22.42
CA ILE A 40 1.80 -14.13 -21.63
C ILE A 40 1.29 -14.13 -20.18
N THR A 41 1.17 -15.33 -19.60
CA THR A 41 0.77 -15.46 -18.19
C THR A 41 1.86 -14.98 -17.24
N GLN A 42 1.49 -14.59 -16.04
CA GLN A 42 2.48 -14.27 -15.01
C GLN A 42 3.35 -15.49 -14.66
N ALA A 43 2.76 -16.69 -14.66
CA ALA A 43 3.50 -17.93 -14.41
C ALA A 43 4.60 -18.18 -15.45
N GLU A 44 4.33 -17.95 -16.74
CA GLU A 44 5.33 -18.04 -17.81
C GLU A 44 6.46 -17.02 -17.64
N ALA A 45 6.12 -15.77 -17.33
CA ALA A 45 7.10 -14.71 -17.08
C ALA A 45 7.98 -14.99 -15.85
N TRP A 46 7.41 -15.57 -14.79
CA TRP A 46 8.16 -15.99 -13.59
C TRP A 46 9.00 -17.26 -13.80
N ALA A 47 8.62 -18.11 -14.75
CA ALA A 47 9.40 -19.30 -15.09
C ALA A 47 10.67 -18.96 -15.89
N ASP A 48 10.61 -17.94 -16.74
CA ASP A 48 11.75 -17.47 -17.53
C ASP A 48 11.78 -15.93 -17.60
N HIS A 49 12.72 -15.30 -16.88
CA HIS A 49 12.90 -13.85 -16.84
C HIS A 49 13.18 -13.23 -18.22
N ASN A 50 13.71 -14.00 -19.19
CA ASN A 50 13.92 -13.51 -20.55
C ASN A 50 12.60 -13.16 -21.23
N VAL A 51 11.56 -13.94 -20.97
CA VAL A 51 10.20 -13.66 -21.48
C VAL A 51 9.72 -12.32 -20.96
N ALA A 52 9.86 -12.07 -19.65
CA ALA A 52 9.48 -10.78 -19.04
C ALA A 52 10.29 -9.60 -19.61
N ARG A 53 11.63 -9.76 -19.72
CA ARG A 53 12.50 -8.74 -20.32
C ARG A 53 12.10 -8.42 -21.75
N ASP A 54 11.88 -9.43 -22.58
CA ASP A 54 11.54 -9.26 -23.99
C ASP A 54 10.18 -8.57 -24.15
N CYS A 55 9.21 -8.85 -23.26
CA CYS A 55 7.93 -8.12 -23.19
C CYS A 55 8.15 -6.64 -22.82
N LEU A 56 9.02 -6.32 -21.87
CA LEU A 56 9.35 -4.93 -21.51
C LEU A 56 9.97 -4.17 -22.69
N ILE A 57 10.93 -4.79 -23.39
CA ILE A 57 11.55 -4.20 -24.58
C ILE A 57 10.51 -3.99 -25.69
N ARG A 58 9.62 -4.96 -25.89
CA ARG A 58 8.53 -4.84 -26.87
C ARG A 58 7.58 -3.70 -26.52
N CYS A 59 7.17 -3.56 -25.27
CA CYS A 59 6.37 -2.42 -24.79
C CYS A 59 7.07 -1.09 -25.06
N PHE A 60 8.36 -1.00 -24.72
CA PHE A 60 9.14 0.22 -24.98
C PHE A 60 9.12 0.61 -26.46
N ASN A 61 9.38 -0.34 -27.35
CA ASN A 61 9.40 -0.09 -28.80
C ASN A 61 8.01 0.23 -29.36
N GLU A 62 6.95 -0.39 -28.85
CA GLU A 62 5.58 -0.22 -29.36
C GLU A 62 4.95 1.09 -28.89
N TYR A 63 5.07 1.42 -27.59
CA TYR A 63 4.44 2.61 -27.01
C TYR A 63 5.35 3.84 -27.05
N GLY A 64 6.68 3.67 -27.11
CA GLY A 64 7.64 4.74 -27.33
C GLY A 64 7.79 5.71 -26.15
N TYR A 65 7.60 5.27 -24.91
CA TYR A 65 7.85 6.08 -23.72
C TYR A 65 9.35 6.32 -23.50
N ASP A 66 9.75 7.16 -22.52
CA ASP A 66 11.11 7.67 -22.44
C ASP A 66 12.13 6.70 -21.89
N TYR A 67 11.80 5.89 -20.86
CA TYR A 67 12.68 4.86 -20.36
C TYR A 67 11.94 3.66 -19.80
N GLY A 68 12.60 2.51 -19.81
CA GLY A 68 12.02 1.23 -19.44
C GLY A 68 12.26 0.84 -17.98
N SER A 69 11.38 0.00 -17.48
CA SER A 69 11.56 -0.73 -16.23
C SER A 69 12.53 -1.91 -16.45
N LYS A 70 13.19 -2.34 -15.39
CA LYS A 70 14.05 -3.53 -15.42
C LYS A 70 13.27 -4.77 -14.97
N PRO A 71 13.59 -5.97 -15.49
CA PRO A 71 12.86 -7.20 -15.17
C PRO A 71 13.28 -7.84 -13.84
N ASN A 72 13.78 -7.07 -12.88
CA ASN A 72 14.38 -7.58 -11.63
C ASN A 72 13.41 -8.36 -10.74
N TYR A 73 12.11 -8.12 -10.84
CA TYR A 73 11.10 -8.89 -10.11
C TYR A 73 11.09 -10.38 -10.50
N TYR A 74 11.43 -10.70 -11.73
CA TYR A 74 11.45 -12.04 -12.26
C TYR A 74 12.78 -12.78 -12.07
N TYR A 75 13.75 -12.15 -11.41
CA TYR A 75 15.01 -12.82 -11.11
C TYR A 75 14.82 -13.85 -10.00
N PRO A 76 15.54 -14.99 -10.05
CA PRO A 76 15.34 -16.08 -9.12
C PRO A 76 15.61 -15.71 -7.66
N MET A 77 16.25 -14.58 -7.41
CA MET A 77 16.47 -14.04 -6.07
C MET A 77 16.78 -12.55 -5.99
N LEU A 78 16.44 -12.02 -4.83
CA LEU A 78 16.88 -10.70 -4.40
C LEU A 78 18.39 -10.68 -4.09
N PRO A 79 19.09 -9.55 -4.32
CA PRO A 79 20.52 -9.42 -4.17
C PRO A 79 21.00 -9.53 -2.71
N GLY A 80 22.23 -9.86 -2.51
CA GLY A 80 22.80 -10.37 -1.31
C GLY A 80 23.25 -9.42 -0.24
N LYS A 81 23.30 -8.16 -0.48
CA LYS A 81 23.20 -7.21 0.61
C LYS A 81 21.79 -6.69 0.59
N LEU A 82 21.04 -6.97 1.64
CA LEU A 82 19.63 -6.67 1.69
C LEU A 82 19.44 -5.14 1.75
N CYS A 83 18.93 -4.59 0.68
CA CYS A 83 18.45 -3.21 0.64
C CYS A 83 16.97 -3.11 1.05
N ALA A 84 16.32 -4.26 1.29
CA ALA A 84 14.91 -4.37 1.62
C ALA A 84 14.69 -5.49 2.64
N ALA A 85 13.48 -5.57 3.20
CA ALA A 85 13.07 -6.66 4.06
C ALA A 85 13.18 -8.01 3.32
N PRO A 86 13.72 -9.08 3.95
CA PRO A 86 13.89 -10.38 3.33
C PRO A 86 12.58 -11.18 3.32
N VAL A 87 11.50 -10.55 2.88
CA VAL A 87 10.17 -11.15 2.79
C VAL A 87 10.10 -12.16 1.63
N ARG A 88 9.18 -13.09 1.77
CA ARG A 88 8.90 -14.08 0.74
C ARG A 88 7.81 -13.58 -0.19
N ASN A 89 8.01 -13.73 -1.49
CA ASN A 89 6.94 -13.57 -2.47
C ASN A 89 6.23 -14.90 -2.72
N LEU A 90 4.90 -14.85 -2.75
CA LEU A 90 4.08 -15.89 -3.36
C LEU A 90 4.09 -15.68 -4.87
N ILE A 91 4.36 -16.75 -5.60
CA ILE A 91 4.69 -16.69 -7.03
C ILE A 91 3.55 -17.27 -7.86
N PRO A 92 3.13 -16.59 -8.94
CA PRO A 92 2.18 -17.10 -9.93
C PRO A 92 2.60 -18.47 -10.48
N GLY A 93 1.62 -19.33 -10.68
CA GLY A 93 1.84 -20.71 -11.15
C GLY A 93 2.45 -21.67 -10.11
N LYS A 94 2.70 -21.18 -8.85
CA LYS A 94 3.18 -22.01 -7.74
C LYS A 94 2.25 -21.97 -6.54
N GLN A 95 2.20 -20.84 -5.83
CA GLN A 95 1.31 -20.63 -4.69
C GLN A 95 0.03 -19.88 -5.09
N LEU A 96 0.09 -19.15 -6.20
CA LEU A 96 -0.99 -18.35 -6.77
C LEU A 96 -1.41 -18.93 -8.12
N GLY A 97 -2.55 -18.47 -8.65
CA GLY A 97 -3.00 -18.82 -10.00
C GLY A 97 -2.00 -18.37 -11.08
N GLU A 98 -2.16 -18.90 -12.30
CA GLU A 98 -1.20 -18.64 -13.39
C GLU A 98 -1.13 -17.16 -13.79
N ASP A 99 -2.24 -16.43 -13.67
CA ASP A 99 -2.38 -15.03 -14.05
C ASP A 99 -2.47 -14.06 -12.87
N ASP A 100 -2.38 -14.58 -11.64
CA ASP A 100 -2.42 -13.74 -10.45
C ASP A 100 -1.15 -12.86 -10.37
N LEU A 101 -1.29 -11.69 -9.73
CA LEU A 101 -0.15 -10.87 -9.38
C LEU A 101 0.63 -11.54 -8.22
N TYR A 102 1.97 -11.46 -8.24
CA TYR A 102 2.77 -11.87 -7.08
C TYR A 102 2.34 -11.07 -5.84
N GLN A 103 2.46 -11.68 -4.66
CA GLN A 103 2.07 -11.05 -3.41
C GLN A 103 3.11 -11.30 -2.33
N ILE A 104 3.27 -10.35 -1.42
CA ILE A 104 4.19 -10.49 -0.29
C ILE A 104 3.53 -11.35 0.79
N ASP A 105 4.21 -12.43 1.19
CA ASP A 105 3.82 -13.28 2.31
C ASP A 105 4.37 -12.67 3.60
N GLU A 106 3.63 -11.73 4.16
CA GLU A 106 4.04 -10.99 5.36
C GLU A 106 4.01 -11.88 6.60
N ARG A 107 5.15 -11.99 7.27
CA ARG A 107 5.34 -12.84 8.45
C ARG A 107 6.25 -12.19 9.47
N ILE A 108 6.16 -12.67 10.72
CA ILE A 108 7.14 -12.35 11.74
C ILE A 108 8.46 -13.06 11.41
N LEU A 109 9.45 -12.29 10.95
CA LEU A 109 10.79 -12.76 10.61
C LEU A 109 11.78 -12.62 11.75
N PHE A 110 11.52 -11.72 12.70
CA PHE A 110 12.25 -11.62 13.96
C PHE A 110 11.29 -11.30 15.11
N GLU A 111 11.64 -11.73 16.33
CA GLU A 111 10.81 -11.55 17.50
C GLU A 111 11.18 -10.25 18.26
N ARG A 112 10.35 -9.88 19.22
CA ARG A 112 10.56 -8.67 20.05
C ARG A 112 11.91 -8.68 20.78
N GLU A 113 12.39 -9.85 21.16
CA GLU A 113 13.69 -10.06 21.82
C GLU A 113 14.88 -9.80 20.89
N ASP A 114 14.65 -9.90 19.57
CA ASP A 114 15.71 -9.76 18.57
C ASP A 114 16.12 -8.29 18.33
N TYR A 115 15.33 -7.31 18.81
CA TYR A 115 15.73 -5.90 18.71
C TYR A 115 17.13 -5.64 19.31
N ASP A 116 17.47 -6.26 20.43
CA ASP A 116 18.80 -6.10 21.05
C ASP A 116 19.90 -6.75 20.19
N LYS A 117 19.58 -7.81 19.46
CA LYS A 117 20.52 -8.42 18.50
C LYS A 117 20.72 -7.54 17.27
N LEU A 118 19.65 -6.90 16.76
CA LEU A 118 19.75 -5.92 15.68
C LEU A 118 20.64 -4.74 16.09
N VAL A 119 20.53 -4.25 17.33
CA VAL A 119 21.43 -3.22 17.86
C VAL A 119 22.89 -3.70 17.88
N ALA A 120 23.14 -4.94 18.28
CA ALA A 120 24.50 -5.47 18.43
C ALA A 120 25.17 -5.84 17.10
N LEU A 121 24.40 -6.29 16.11
CA LEU A 121 24.90 -6.88 14.86
C LEU A 121 24.72 -5.98 13.63
N GLY A 122 23.88 -4.96 13.71
CA GLY A 122 23.41 -4.21 12.53
C GLY A 122 22.48 -5.05 11.65
N TRP A 123 22.05 -4.48 10.54
CA TRP A 123 21.18 -5.17 9.57
C TRP A 123 21.87 -6.36 8.91
N ASN A 124 23.05 -6.14 8.38
CA ASN A 124 23.78 -7.19 7.66
C ASN A 124 24.14 -8.36 8.56
N GLY A 125 24.76 -8.09 9.73
CA GLY A 125 25.18 -9.14 10.65
C GLY A 125 24.01 -9.93 11.25
N PHE A 126 22.88 -9.27 11.48
CA PHE A 126 21.68 -9.95 11.96
C PHE A 126 21.17 -10.96 10.92
N TRP A 127 21.00 -10.54 9.64
CA TRP A 127 20.48 -11.41 8.61
C TRP A 127 21.44 -12.50 8.19
N GLU A 128 22.74 -12.27 8.23
CA GLU A 128 23.76 -13.33 8.05
C GLU A 128 23.57 -14.48 9.02
N GLN A 129 23.22 -14.19 10.28
CA GLN A 129 23.00 -15.22 11.29
C GLN A 129 21.61 -15.85 11.24
N HIS A 130 20.62 -15.18 10.70
CA HIS A 130 19.21 -15.62 10.72
C HIS A 130 18.68 -16.06 9.36
N TYR A 131 19.44 -15.85 8.28
CA TYR A 131 18.98 -16.10 6.92
C TYR A 131 18.59 -17.57 6.67
N GLU A 132 19.38 -18.52 7.16
CA GLU A 132 19.07 -19.95 7.00
C GLU A 132 17.75 -20.35 7.66
N LYS A 133 17.50 -19.79 8.84
CA LYS A 133 16.25 -20.03 9.58
C LYS A 133 15.02 -19.51 8.82
N ILE A 134 15.15 -18.39 8.13
CA ILE A 134 14.05 -17.68 7.46
C ILE A 134 13.85 -18.20 6.05
N SER A 135 14.92 -18.30 5.26
CA SER A 135 14.87 -18.65 3.84
C SER A 135 14.90 -20.16 3.57
N ARG A 136 15.27 -20.97 4.56
CA ARG A 136 15.59 -22.40 4.43
C ARG A 136 16.69 -22.70 3.40
N LYS A 137 17.59 -21.74 3.17
CA LYS A 137 18.73 -21.83 2.28
C LYS A 137 20.00 -21.52 3.04
N THR A 138 21.11 -22.12 2.65
CA THR A 138 22.41 -21.83 3.23
C THR A 138 22.93 -20.47 2.75
N LEU A 139 23.88 -19.89 3.51
CA LEU A 139 24.56 -18.65 3.10
C LEU A 139 25.29 -18.81 1.75
N ASP A 140 25.83 -20.01 1.46
CA ASP A 140 26.49 -20.30 0.18
C ASP A 140 25.49 -20.32 -0.99
N GLU A 141 24.31 -20.92 -0.81
CA GLU A 141 23.22 -20.86 -1.79
C GLU A 141 22.76 -19.43 -2.02
N PHE A 142 22.63 -18.64 -0.95
CA PHE A 142 22.30 -17.23 -1.05
C PHE A 142 23.35 -16.45 -1.84
N ALA A 143 24.64 -16.61 -1.51
CA ALA A 143 25.73 -15.93 -2.20
C ALA A 143 25.82 -16.35 -3.70
N LEU A 144 25.50 -17.62 -4.02
CA LEU A 144 25.43 -18.08 -5.40
C LEU A 144 24.29 -17.40 -6.17
N MET A 145 23.09 -17.41 -5.60
CA MET A 145 21.91 -16.81 -6.22
C MET A 145 22.08 -15.31 -6.43
N GLN A 146 22.75 -14.62 -5.51
CA GLN A 146 23.14 -13.23 -5.66
C GLN A 146 24.06 -12.98 -6.85
N ARG A 147 25.12 -13.80 -7.00
CA ARG A 147 26.01 -13.67 -8.14
C ARG A 147 25.26 -13.89 -9.46
N MET A 148 24.33 -14.84 -9.48
CA MET A 148 23.45 -15.09 -10.63
C MET A 148 22.58 -13.87 -10.95
N SER A 149 21.88 -13.30 -9.94
CA SER A 149 21.02 -12.13 -10.12
C SER A 149 21.81 -10.90 -10.61
N ASN A 150 23.01 -10.68 -10.06
CA ASN A 150 23.87 -9.58 -10.51
C ASN A 150 24.32 -9.78 -11.97
N GLN A 151 24.65 -11.01 -12.37
CA GLN A 151 25.00 -11.31 -13.76
C GLN A 151 23.81 -11.10 -14.69
N LEU A 152 22.62 -11.60 -14.33
CA LEU A 152 21.38 -11.38 -15.10
C LEU A 152 21.10 -9.88 -15.26
N TYR A 153 21.27 -9.10 -14.19
CA TYR A 153 21.10 -7.65 -14.28
C TYR A 153 22.05 -7.02 -15.31
N VAL A 154 23.34 -7.37 -15.28
CA VAL A 154 24.34 -6.84 -16.23
C VAL A 154 23.99 -7.23 -17.67
N ASP A 155 23.62 -8.48 -17.88
CA ASP A 155 23.28 -9.00 -19.21
C ASP A 155 22.01 -8.34 -19.76
N ASP A 156 20.97 -8.20 -18.92
CA ASP A 156 19.73 -7.53 -19.30
C ASP A 156 19.94 -6.04 -19.60
N MET A 157 20.74 -5.33 -18.80
CA MET A 157 21.06 -3.93 -19.09
C MET A 157 21.77 -3.74 -20.42
N LYS A 158 22.67 -4.67 -20.78
CA LYS A 158 23.32 -4.65 -22.08
C LYS A 158 22.32 -4.88 -23.20
N ILE A 159 21.45 -5.87 -23.08
CA ILE A 159 20.39 -6.18 -24.06
C ILE A 159 19.44 -4.99 -24.22
N CYS A 160 18.98 -4.41 -23.12
CA CYS A 160 18.13 -3.22 -23.15
C CYS A 160 18.79 -2.05 -23.89
N ALA A 161 20.06 -1.80 -23.61
CA ALA A 161 20.83 -0.73 -24.27
C ALA A 161 21.01 -1.01 -25.79
N GLU A 162 21.29 -2.25 -26.19
CA GLU A 162 21.38 -2.65 -27.60
C GLU A 162 20.05 -2.46 -28.35
N GLN A 163 18.93 -2.58 -27.64
CA GLN A 163 17.56 -2.33 -28.16
C GLN A 163 17.12 -0.86 -28.03
N GLY A 164 18.01 0.03 -27.58
CA GLY A 164 17.74 1.46 -27.44
C GLY A 164 16.83 1.81 -26.25
N MET A 165 16.57 0.88 -25.33
CA MET A 165 15.76 1.10 -24.14
C MET A 165 16.66 1.55 -22.97
N PRO A 166 16.66 2.83 -22.57
CA PRO A 166 17.41 3.28 -21.41
C PRO A 166 16.72 2.82 -20.11
N VAL A 167 17.52 2.37 -19.15
CA VAL A 167 17.07 2.01 -17.80
C VAL A 167 17.91 2.77 -16.80
N PHE A 168 17.28 3.59 -15.96
CA PHE A 168 18.00 4.48 -15.02
C PHE A 168 17.97 4.00 -13.57
N LEU A 169 17.06 3.10 -13.21
CA LEU A 169 16.92 2.63 -11.84
C LEU A 169 18.11 1.76 -11.42
N GLY A 170 18.89 2.24 -10.45
CA GLY A 170 20.02 1.53 -9.87
C GLY A 170 19.58 0.50 -8.83
N VAL A 171 18.81 0.92 -7.85
CA VAL A 171 18.38 0.10 -6.72
C VAL A 171 16.97 0.47 -6.29
N ALA A 172 16.22 -0.51 -5.77
CA ALA A 172 15.08 -0.28 -4.89
C ALA A 172 15.50 -0.59 -3.45
N VAL A 173 15.12 0.24 -2.50
CA VAL A 173 15.46 0.13 -1.09
C VAL A 173 14.26 0.52 -0.23
N ASP A 174 13.97 -0.27 0.79
CA ASP A 174 12.93 0.08 1.76
C ASP A 174 13.43 1.19 2.69
N SER A 175 12.56 2.13 3.08
CA SER A 175 12.84 2.95 4.26
C SER A 175 13.06 2.06 5.49
N VAL A 176 13.72 2.58 6.53
CA VAL A 176 13.99 1.77 7.72
C VAL A 176 12.68 1.31 8.37
N LEU A 177 11.70 2.21 8.48
CA LEU A 177 10.38 1.89 9.02
C LEU A 177 9.68 0.80 8.19
N MET A 178 9.71 0.93 6.87
CA MET A 178 9.12 -0.06 5.96
C MET A 178 9.76 -1.44 6.14
N ALA A 179 11.10 -1.51 6.14
CA ALA A 179 11.85 -2.75 6.31
C ALA A 179 11.51 -3.45 7.63
N PHE A 180 11.43 -2.70 8.74
CA PHE A 180 11.05 -3.25 10.04
C PHE A 180 9.59 -3.69 10.08
N SER A 181 8.69 -2.89 9.54
CA SER A 181 7.27 -3.21 9.48
C SER A 181 7.00 -4.50 8.71
N LEU A 182 7.65 -4.70 7.55
CA LEU A 182 7.52 -5.93 6.76
C LEU A 182 8.08 -7.16 7.51
N CYS A 183 9.17 -6.99 8.27
CA CYS A 183 9.79 -8.09 9.02
C CYS A 183 9.04 -8.47 10.30
N ARG A 184 8.22 -7.57 10.84
CA ARG A 184 7.47 -7.78 12.10
C ARG A 184 5.97 -7.95 11.88
N THR A 185 5.47 -7.78 10.68
CA THR A 185 4.09 -7.47 10.32
C THR A 185 3.64 -6.07 10.78
N LEU A 186 2.71 -5.48 10.06
CA LEU A 186 2.22 -4.13 10.38
C LEU A 186 1.65 -4.05 11.81
N THR A 187 0.88 -5.06 12.23
CA THR A 187 0.25 -5.08 13.56
C THR A 187 1.27 -5.19 14.69
N GLU A 188 2.19 -6.15 14.62
CA GLU A 188 3.19 -6.36 15.66
C GLU A 188 4.19 -5.20 15.73
N PHE A 189 4.61 -4.67 14.58
CA PHE A 189 5.49 -3.52 14.53
C PHE A 189 4.82 -2.27 15.10
N THR A 190 3.56 -2.04 14.75
CA THR A 190 2.79 -0.93 15.34
C THR A 190 2.73 -1.05 16.85
N ARG A 191 2.45 -2.25 17.38
CA ARG A 191 2.47 -2.50 18.83
C ARG A 191 3.84 -2.19 19.44
N ASP A 192 4.93 -2.61 18.81
CA ASP A 192 6.30 -2.35 19.29
C ASP A 192 6.62 -0.85 19.32
N LEU A 193 6.16 -0.07 18.35
CA LEU A 193 6.30 1.40 18.33
C LEU A 193 5.66 2.08 19.55
N TYR A 194 4.53 1.55 20.03
CA TYR A 194 3.83 2.12 21.20
C TYR A 194 4.33 1.57 22.54
N GLU A 195 4.67 0.29 22.62
CA GLU A 195 5.02 -0.36 23.90
C GLU A 195 6.52 -0.30 24.24
N ILE A 196 7.38 -0.41 23.22
CA ILE A 196 8.85 -0.46 23.40
C ILE A 196 9.58 0.52 22.46
N PRO A 197 9.10 1.76 22.32
CA PRO A 197 9.60 2.72 21.31
C PRO A 197 11.11 2.94 21.36
N GLY A 198 11.71 2.94 22.55
CA GLY A 198 13.16 3.12 22.71
C GLY A 198 13.99 1.97 22.16
N ARG A 199 13.52 0.71 22.28
CA ARG A 199 14.20 -0.46 21.69
C ARG A 199 14.10 -0.47 20.18
N VAL A 200 12.90 -0.15 19.65
CA VAL A 200 12.68 -0.03 18.21
C VAL A 200 13.59 1.03 17.61
N GLU A 201 13.60 2.23 18.19
CA GLU A 201 14.45 3.34 17.72
C GLU A 201 15.93 2.99 17.73
N ALA A 202 16.42 2.36 18.82
CA ALA A 202 17.81 1.93 18.91
C ALA A 202 18.19 0.92 17.80
N ALA A 203 17.32 -0.05 17.50
CA ALA A 203 17.56 -1.01 16.44
C ALA A 203 17.51 -0.35 15.05
N MET A 204 16.55 0.55 14.79
CA MET A 204 16.48 1.31 13.55
C MET A 204 17.71 2.18 13.34
N GLN A 205 18.23 2.82 14.39
CA GLN A 205 19.48 3.60 14.34
C GLN A 205 20.69 2.73 13.97
N ALA A 206 20.82 1.55 14.58
CA ALA A 206 21.94 0.64 14.36
C ALA A 206 21.93 0.01 12.95
N THR A 207 20.75 -0.12 12.32
CA THR A 207 20.58 -0.80 11.03
C THR A 207 20.54 0.14 9.83
N CYS A 208 20.25 1.42 10.05
CA CYS A 208 20.05 2.40 8.98
C CYS A 208 21.28 2.55 8.07
N ASP A 209 22.48 2.60 8.63
CA ASP A 209 23.71 2.80 7.85
C ASP A 209 24.01 1.60 6.94
N ASP A 210 23.69 0.40 7.37
CA ASP A 210 23.83 -0.81 6.56
C ASP A 210 22.92 -0.73 5.31
N LEU A 211 21.64 -0.38 5.49
CA LEU A 211 20.70 -0.22 4.38
C LEU A 211 21.17 0.84 3.39
N ILE A 212 21.61 2.00 3.89
CA ILE A 212 22.18 3.08 3.05
C ILE A 212 23.42 2.61 2.29
N CYS A 213 24.38 2.01 2.99
CA CYS A 213 25.64 1.53 2.38
C CYS A 213 25.39 0.44 1.33
N ASN A 214 24.46 -0.47 1.61
CA ASN A 214 24.07 -1.52 0.67
C ASN A 214 23.50 -0.91 -0.62
N ALA A 215 22.58 0.05 -0.51
CA ALA A 215 21.97 0.70 -1.66
C ALA A 215 23.00 1.50 -2.48
N ILE A 216 23.87 2.28 -1.83
CA ILE A 216 24.95 3.00 -2.48
C ILE A 216 25.87 2.04 -3.25
N GLN A 217 26.24 0.92 -2.63
CA GLN A 217 27.13 -0.05 -3.25
C GLN A 217 26.48 -0.69 -4.49
N VAL A 218 25.17 -0.99 -4.45
CA VAL A 218 24.44 -1.51 -5.62
C VAL A 218 24.42 -0.49 -6.75
N CYS A 219 24.11 0.78 -6.47
CA CYS A 219 24.16 1.85 -7.48
C CYS A 219 25.54 1.98 -8.12
N LYS A 220 26.61 2.00 -7.31
CA LYS A 220 27.98 2.09 -7.80
C LYS A 220 28.39 0.89 -8.64
N ASN A 221 27.98 -0.31 -8.26
CA ASN A 221 28.33 -1.54 -8.98
C ASN A 221 27.67 -1.62 -10.36
N ASN A 222 26.45 -1.11 -10.49
CA ASN A 222 25.71 -1.16 -11.75
C ASN A 222 25.78 0.13 -12.59
N GLY A 223 26.38 1.18 -12.04
CA GLY A 223 26.57 2.46 -12.72
C GLY A 223 25.33 3.34 -12.84
N ASN A 224 24.19 2.91 -12.31
CA ASN A 224 22.93 3.67 -12.34
C ASN A 224 22.74 4.41 -11.02
N MET A 225 22.69 5.74 -11.11
CA MET A 225 22.70 6.65 -9.96
C MET A 225 21.29 7.16 -9.59
N LEU A 226 20.28 6.26 -9.63
CA LEU A 226 18.91 6.53 -9.20
C LEU A 226 18.48 5.46 -8.18
N ALA A 227 18.15 5.87 -6.96
CA ALA A 227 17.71 4.99 -5.88
C ALA A 227 16.21 5.19 -5.62
N PHE A 228 15.42 4.14 -5.85
CA PHE A 228 13.99 4.11 -5.55
C PHE A 228 13.81 3.73 -4.08
N VAL A 229 13.34 4.68 -3.27
CA VAL A 229 13.10 4.50 -1.84
C VAL A 229 11.62 4.23 -1.62
N VAL A 230 11.31 3.05 -1.11
CA VAL A 230 9.93 2.61 -0.87
C VAL A 230 9.44 3.15 0.46
N LEU A 231 8.35 3.91 0.44
CA LEU A 231 7.78 4.64 1.58
C LEU A 231 6.26 4.37 1.67
N GLU A 232 5.87 3.12 1.90
CA GLU A 232 4.46 2.74 1.90
C GLU A 232 3.78 2.96 3.25
N ARG A 233 4.50 2.73 4.37
CA ARG A 233 3.91 2.59 5.70
C ARG A 233 4.22 3.72 6.68
N GLY A 234 5.02 4.72 6.29
CA GLY A 234 5.43 5.84 7.15
C GLY A 234 4.48 7.05 7.15
N SER A 235 3.40 7.01 6.39
CA SER A 235 2.53 8.15 6.11
C SER A 235 1.58 8.53 7.26
N GLY A 236 1.03 9.74 7.16
CA GLY A 236 -0.09 10.19 7.99
C GLY A 236 -1.40 9.41 7.76
N PHE A 237 -1.43 8.49 6.81
CA PHE A 237 -2.51 7.52 6.69
C PHE A 237 -2.45 6.47 7.82
N TYR A 238 -1.23 6.01 8.15
CA TYR A 238 -0.99 4.99 9.18
C TYR A 238 -0.76 5.60 10.56
N TYR A 239 0.08 6.64 10.65
CA TYR A 239 0.64 7.09 11.92
C TYR A 239 0.49 8.59 12.14
N ARG A 240 0.30 8.98 13.40
CA ARG A 240 0.37 10.37 13.82
C ARG A 240 1.74 10.97 13.52
N LEU A 241 1.78 12.31 13.40
CA LEU A 241 3.02 13.02 13.06
C LEU A 241 4.17 12.79 14.07
N ASP A 242 3.89 12.59 15.35
CA ASP A 242 4.92 12.31 16.36
C ASP A 242 5.63 10.95 16.12
N ILE A 243 4.90 9.94 15.63
CA ILE A 243 5.49 8.66 15.19
C ILE A 243 6.32 8.86 13.93
N PHE A 244 5.78 9.57 12.94
CA PHE A 244 6.53 9.91 11.72
C PHE A 244 7.82 10.70 12.05
N GLU A 245 7.73 11.74 12.87
CA GLU A 245 8.87 12.58 13.26
C GLU A 245 9.97 11.81 13.99
N ARG A 246 9.60 10.74 14.70
CA ARG A 246 10.54 9.93 15.46
C ARG A 246 11.09 8.74 14.68
N PHE A 247 10.24 8.03 13.90
CA PHE A 247 10.56 6.72 13.35
C PHE A 247 10.69 6.68 11.82
N GLU A 248 10.26 7.71 11.09
CA GLU A 248 10.45 7.77 9.62
C GLU A 248 11.33 8.95 9.22
N TRP A 249 10.97 10.16 9.62
CA TRP A 249 11.59 11.38 9.13
C TRP A 249 13.12 11.46 9.32
N PRO A 250 13.70 11.16 10.51
CA PRO A 250 15.15 11.24 10.71
C PRO A 250 15.93 10.26 9.83
N PHE A 251 15.37 9.08 9.58
CA PHE A 251 15.96 8.05 8.75
C PHE A 251 15.87 8.42 7.27
N LEU A 252 14.72 8.92 6.82
CA LEU A 252 14.55 9.41 5.46
C LEU A 252 15.54 10.54 5.13
N GLN A 253 15.75 11.48 6.05
CA GLN A 253 16.75 12.53 5.88
C GLN A 253 18.16 11.92 5.70
N ARG A 254 18.56 10.95 6.52
CA ARG A 254 19.85 10.27 6.41
C ARG A 254 20.01 9.56 5.06
N PHE A 255 18.99 8.87 4.57
CA PHE A 255 18.99 8.25 3.25
C PHE A 255 19.23 9.30 2.16
N VAL A 256 18.45 10.37 2.16
CA VAL A 256 18.55 11.42 1.15
C VAL A 256 19.90 12.11 1.18
N ASP A 257 20.38 12.51 2.36
CA ASP A 257 21.66 13.20 2.50
C ASP A 257 22.83 12.31 2.04
N ALA A 258 22.83 11.03 2.42
CA ALA A 258 23.85 10.08 2.01
C ALA A 258 23.82 9.84 0.49
N PHE A 259 22.66 9.63 -0.10
CA PHE A 259 22.55 9.41 -1.55
C PHE A 259 22.97 10.64 -2.33
N VAL A 260 22.50 11.83 -1.98
CA VAL A 260 22.85 13.08 -2.65
C VAL A 260 24.36 13.37 -2.54
N SER A 261 25.01 13.07 -1.41
CA SER A 261 26.45 13.24 -1.23
C SER A 261 27.28 12.34 -2.14
N GLU A 262 26.75 11.18 -2.51
CA GLU A 262 27.37 10.22 -3.45
C GLU A 262 26.95 10.44 -4.91
N GLY A 263 26.18 11.51 -5.19
CA GLY A 263 25.69 11.81 -6.53
C GLY A 263 24.53 10.91 -6.99
N ILE A 264 23.90 10.18 -6.05
CA ILE A 264 22.74 9.35 -6.32
C ILE A 264 21.49 10.20 -6.15
N THR A 265 20.55 10.12 -7.09
CA THR A 265 19.25 10.80 -7.01
C THR A 265 18.25 9.93 -6.25
N PRO A 266 17.73 10.39 -5.09
CA PRO A 266 16.64 9.69 -4.42
C PRO A 266 15.32 9.86 -5.19
N TRP A 267 14.70 8.74 -5.53
CA TRP A 267 13.34 8.68 -6.04
C TRP A 267 12.45 8.16 -4.91
N LEU A 268 11.78 9.07 -4.23
CA LEU A 268 10.98 8.80 -3.04
C LEU A 268 9.56 8.41 -3.48
N HIS A 269 9.24 7.12 -3.39
CA HIS A 269 7.95 6.57 -3.78
C HIS A 269 7.02 6.50 -2.57
N PHE A 270 5.94 7.26 -2.65
CA PHE A 270 4.98 7.45 -1.59
C PHE A 270 3.66 6.77 -1.94
N ASP A 271 3.41 5.61 -1.37
CA ASP A 271 2.09 4.99 -1.38
C ASP A 271 1.24 5.51 -0.23
N THR A 272 -0.08 5.52 -0.41
CA THR A 272 -1.07 6.03 0.54
C THR A 272 -1.10 7.57 0.67
N ASP A 273 -1.85 8.13 1.63
CA ASP A 273 -1.98 9.58 1.78
C ASP A 273 -0.87 10.19 2.66
N TRP A 274 0.02 10.94 2.01
CA TRP A 274 1.13 11.67 2.62
C TRP A 274 0.86 13.16 2.81
N SER A 275 -0.37 13.62 2.66
CA SER A 275 -0.73 15.05 2.71
C SER A 275 -0.21 15.76 3.96
N LEU A 276 -0.24 15.10 5.13
CA LEU A 276 0.28 15.63 6.39
C LEU A 276 1.81 15.72 6.42
N ASN A 277 2.50 14.89 5.66
CA ASN A 277 3.96 14.75 5.67
C ASN A 277 4.64 15.61 4.59
N LEU A 278 3.92 16.02 3.53
CA LEU A 278 4.46 16.81 2.43
C LEU A 278 5.27 18.05 2.85
N PRO A 279 4.86 18.84 3.88
CA PRO A 279 5.63 20.02 4.31
C PRO A 279 7.06 19.69 4.77
N TYR A 280 7.31 18.48 5.28
CA TYR A 280 8.64 18.04 5.70
C TYR A 280 9.60 17.91 4.53
N LEU A 281 9.12 17.54 3.35
CA LEU A 281 9.93 17.34 2.15
C LEU A 281 10.63 18.64 1.69
N LYS A 282 10.15 19.81 2.12
CA LYS A 282 10.85 21.09 1.91
C LYS A 282 12.18 21.21 2.66
N LYS A 283 12.44 20.34 3.63
CA LYS A 283 13.72 20.32 4.35
C LYS A 283 14.79 19.48 3.61
N LEU A 284 14.39 18.71 2.59
CA LEU A 284 15.31 17.92 1.76
C LEU A 284 16.02 18.81 0.73
N PRO A 285 17.15 18.37 0.16
CA PRO A 285 17.92 19.14 -0.81
C PRO A 285 17.10 19.52 -2.07
N LYS A 286 17.00 20.82 -2.33
CA LYS A 286 16.23 21.37 -3.47
C LYS A 286 16.78 20.87 -4.82
N GLY A 287 15.88 20.36 -5.68
CA GLY A 287 16.20 19.92 -7.04
C GLY A 287 17.13 18.70 -7.09
N LYS A 288 17.11 17.87 -6.04
CA LYS A 288 17.94 16.66 -5.93
C LYS A 288 17.14 15.37 -5.77
N CYS A 289 15.85 15.46 -5.50
CA CYS A 289 14.98 14.33 -5.23
C CYS A 289 13.76 14.34 -6.15
N ILE A 290 13.15 13.18 -6.31
CA ILE A 290 11.85 12.99 -6.98
C ILE A 290 10.83 12.62 -5.89
N CYS A 291 9.70 13.32 -5.85
CA CYS A 291 8.52 12.97 -5.06
C CYS A 291 7.55 12.24 -5.98
N ASP A 292 7.45 10.94 -5.82
CA ASP A 292 6.64 10.05 -6.65
C ASP A 292 5.38 9.62 -5.89
N LEU A 293 4.21 9.88 -6.46
CA LEU A 293 2.93 9.74 -5.78
C LEU A 293 2.04 8.70 -6.47
N ASP A 294 1.40 7.85 -5.66
CA ASP A 294 0.56 6.73 -6.10
C ASP A 294 -0.87 7.11 -6.54
N GLY A 295 -1.28 8.35 -6.30
CA GLY A 295 -2.63 8.85 -6.58
C GLY A 295 -3.55 8.92 -5.34
N MET A 296 -3.13 8.41 -4.18
CA MET A 296 -3.84 8.59 -2.90
C MET A 296 -3.56 9.96 -2.30
N THR A 297 -2.32 10.42 -2.39
CA THR A 297 -1.93 11.80 -2.06
C THR A 297 -2.36 12.75 -3.17
N ASN A 298 -3.06 13.83 -2.84
CA ASN A 298 -3.48 14.82 -3.85
C ASN A 298 -2.26 15.52 -4.48
N ILE A 299 -1.91 15.13 -5.71
CA ILE A 299 -0.73 15.63 -6.45
C ILE A 299 -0.80 17.15 -6.71
N PHE A 300 -2.01 17.73 -6.85
CA PHE A 300 -2.17 19.17 -7.06
C PHE A 300 -1.82 19.96 -5.79
N LYS A 301 -2.22 19.46 -4.61
CA LYS A 301 -1.77 20.01 -3.30
C LYS A 301 -0.27 19.80 -3.10
N ALA A 302 0.26 18.65 -3.47
CA ALA A 302 1.70 18.40 -3.43
C ALA A 302 2.47 19.42 -4.27
N LYS A 303 1.96 19.74 -5.49
CA LYS A 303 2.53 20.80 -6.33
C LYS A 303 2.51 22.17 -5.66
N GLU A 304 1.42 22.56 -5.00
CA GLU A 304 1.35 23.82 -4.28
C GLU A 304 2.42 23.91 -3.19
N ILE A 305 2.60 22.83 -2.42
CA ILE A 305 3.57 22.77 -1.33
C ILE A 305 5.01 22.70 -1.87
N LEU A 306 5.29 21.86 -2.85
CA LEU A 306 6.65 21.54 -3.32
C LEU A 306 7.11 22.35 -4.53
N LYS A 307 6.29 23.29 -5.03
CA LYS A 307 6.59 24.12 -6.19
C LYS A 307 7.96 24.78 -6.10
N GLY A 308 8.80 24.53 -7.12
CA GLY A 308 10.14 25.09 -7.21
C GLY A 308 11.12 24.54 -6.16
N HIS A 309 10.78 23.44 -5.50
CA HIS A 309 11.64 22.77 -4.51
C HIS A 309 12.01 21.34 -4.92
N MET A 310 11.03 20.53 -5.35
CA MET A 310 11.23 19.12 -5.68
C MET A 310 10.52 18.76 -6.99
N CYS A 311 11.11 17.87 -7.75
CA CYS A 311 10.47 17.26 -8.92
C CYS A 311 9.36 16.33 -8.44
N ILE A 312 8.17 16.40 -9.07
CA ILE A 312 7.04 15.54 -8.77
C ILE A 312 6.88 14.53 -9.89
N SER A 313 6.64 13.29 -9.56
CA SER A 313 6.34 12.19 -10.47
C SER A 313 4.98 11.58 -10.11
N GLY A 314 4.26 11.10 -11.08
CA GLY A 314 2.96 10.47 -10.86
C GLY A 314 1.91 11.03 -11.81
N ASP A 315 0.65 10.84 -11.54
CA ASP A 315 -0.02 9.88 -10.63
C ASP A 315 -1.21 9.27 -11.37
N VAL A 316 -1.00 8.86 -12.66
CA VAL A 316 -2.11 8.31 -13.44
C VAL A 316 -2.68 7.08 -12.72
N PRO A 317 -3.94 7.15 -12.22
CA PRO A 317 -4.48 6.12 -11.34
C PRO A 317 -4.61 4.76 -12.02
N ALA A 318 -4.27 3.69 -11.30
CA ALA A 318 -4.40 2.32 -11.78
C ALA A 318 -5.84 2.00 -12.21
N SER A 319 -6.85 2.41 -11.43
CA SER A 319 -8.27 2.24 -11.76
C SER A 319 -8.68 2.96 -13.06
N LEU A 320 -8.09 4.12 -13.35
CA LEU A 320 -8.34 4.83 -14.61
C LEU A 320 -7.72 4.09 -15.81
N LEU A 321 -6.52 3.51 -15.63
CA LEU A 321 -5.85 2.74 -16.67
C LEU A 321 -6.56 1.41 -16.97
N SER A 322 -7.12 0.75 -15.94
CA SER A 322 -7.83 -0.53 -16.07
C SER A 322 -9.28 -0.36 -16.52
N LEU A 323 -10.03 0.56 -15.94
CA LEU A 323 -11.48 0.68 -16.12
C LEU A 323 -11.88 1.85 -17.02
N GLY A 324 -11.10 2.94 -17.04
CA GLY A 324 -11.40 4.18 -17.78
C GLY A 324 -11.43 4.03 -19.28
N LYS A 325 -11.66 5.15 -19.95
CA LYS A 325 -11.62 5.30 -21.41
C LYS A 325 -10.39 6.12 -21.83
N PRO A 326 -9.88 5.94 -23.05
CA PRO A 326 -8.73 6.71 -23.54
C PRO A 326 -8.87 8.23 -23.40
N GLU A 327 -10.08 8.77 -23.65
CA GLU A 327 -10.35 10.20 -23.56
C GLU A 327 -10.26 10.72 -22.11
N GLU A 328 -10.63 9.90 -21.14
CA GLU A 328 -10.54 10.22 -19.71
C GLU A 328 -9.07 10.21 -19.25
N VAL A 329 -8.28 9.23 -19.71
CA VAL A 329 -6.84 9.16 -19.48
C VAL A 329 -6.14 10.37 -20.10
N GLU A 330 -6.45 10.69 -21.36
CA GLU A 330 -5.92 11.87 -22.07
C GLU A 330 -6.23 13.16 -21.29
N ALA A 331 -7.49 13.33 -20.87
CA ALA A 331 -7.91 14.51 -20.13
C ALA A 331 -7.18 14.65 -18.79
N TYR A 332 -7.00 13.56 -18.06
CA TYR A 332 -6.27 13.54 -16.80
C TYR A 332 -4.78 13.85 -17.00
N CYS A 333 -4.12 13.22 -17.98
CA CYS A 333 -2.72 13.48 -18.31
C CYS A 333 -2.49 14.95 -18.73
N LYS A 334 -3.39 15.54 -19.52
CA LYS A 334 -3.34 16.97 -19.90
C LYS A 334 -3.44 17.86 -18.66
N ARG A 335 -4.35 17.53 -17.74
CA ARG A 335 -4.49 18.25 -16.47
C ARG A 335 -3.22 18.18 -15.63
N LEU A 336 -2.59 17.02 -15.53
CA LEU A 336 -1.30 16.87 -14.82
C LEU A 336 -0.21 17.74 -15.45
N ILE A 337 -0.09 17.74 -16.78
CA ILE A 337 0.90 18.54 -17.49
C ILE A 337 0.64 20.04 -17.29
N ASP A 338 -0.61 20.47 -17.29
CA ASP A 338 -0.99 21.88 -17.14
C ASP A 338 -0.82 22.40 -15.72
N GLU A 339 -1.27 21.65 -14.71
CA GLU A 339 -1.38 22.11 -13.34
C GLU A 339 -0.15 21.71 -12.48
N VAL A 340 0.41 20.52 -12.73
CA VAL A 340 1.59 20.02 -12.00
C VAL A 340 2.88 20.30 -12.76
N GLY A 341 2.89 20.09 -14.07
CA GLY A 341 4.06 20.25 -14.93
C GLY A 341 4.59 21.68 -14.97
N ASP A 342 3.78 22.62 -15.42
CA ASP A 342 4.15 24.04 -15.54
C ASP A 342 5.52 24.24 -16.25
N GLY A 343 5.85 23.35 -17.21
CA GLY A 343 7.07 23.37 -18.03
C GLY A 343 8.36 22.94 -17.31
N ARG A 344 8.32 22.50 -16.07
CA ARG A 344 9.48 22.04 -15.29
C ARG A 344 9.09 21.21 -14.07
N GLY A 345 10.03 20.39 -13.59
CA GLY A 345 9.92 19.72 -12.29
C GLY A 345 8.74 18.76 -12.19
N PHE A 346 8.40 18.10 -13.31
CA PHE A 346 7.33 17.10 -13.37
C PHE A 346 7.68 15.97 -14.33
N MET A 347 7.29 14.76 -13.98
CA MET A 347 7.35 13.55 -14.80
C MET A 347 5.98 12.88 -14.82
N LEU A 348 5.48 12.56 -16.01
CA LEU A 348 4.21 11.86 -16.17
C LEU A 348 4.45 10.36 -16.05
N THR A 349 4.00 9.76 -14.95
CA THR A 349 4.12 8.34 -14.67
C THR A 349 2.77 7.74 -14.28
N THR A 350 2.69 6.42 -14.21
CA THR A 350 1.63 5.74 -13.46
C THR A 350 1.76 6.05 -11.98
N GLY A 351 0.68 5.99 -11.22
CA GLY A 351 0.71 6.30 -9.78
C GLY A 351 1.64 5.36 -9.00
N CYS A 352 1.55 4.08 -9.27
CA CYS A 352 2.47 3.04 -8.80
C CYS A 352 2.85 2.17 -10.01
N GLU A 353 3.12 0.89 -9.80
CA GLU A 353 3.25 -0.05 -10.92
C GLU A 353 2.00 -0.01 -11.80
N CYS A 354 2.20 -0.02 -13.12
CA CYS A 354 1.11 -0.08 -14.09
C CYS A 354 0.26 -1.33 -13.81
N PRO A 355 -1.07 -1.20 -13.69
CA PRO A 355 -1.91 -2.33 -13.34
C PRO A 355 -1.81 -3.46 -14.36
N ILE A 356 -1.77 -4.69 -13.88
CA ILE A 356 -1.62 -5.90 -14.71
C ILE A 356 -2.73 -6.05 -15.76
N ASP A 357 -3.90 -5.46 -15.50
CA ASP A 357 -5.09 -5.45 -16.34
C ASP A 357 -5.27 -4.13 -17.12
N VAL A 358 -4.18 -3.36 -17.30
CA VAL A 358 -4.19 -2.13 -18.08
C VAL A 358 -4.72 -2.37 -19.49
N LYS A 359 -5.62 -1.49 -19.93
CA LYS A 359 -6.08 -1.51 -21.33
C LYS A 359 -5.00 -0.92 -22.26
N PRO A 360 -4.61 -1.64 -23.33
CA PRO A 360 -3.60 -1.16 -24.28
C PRO A 360 -3.87 0.26 -24.82
N GLU A 361 -5.13 0.56 -25.11
CA GLU A 361 -5.56 1.89 -25.58
C GLU A 361 -5.41 2.99 -24.52
N ASN A 362 -5.59 2.68 -23.24
CA ASN A 362 -5.41 3.61 -22.13
C ASN A 362 -3.93 3.91 -21.89
N LEU A 363 -3.08 2.87 -21.92
CA LEU A 363 -1.63 3.03 -21.85
C LEU A 363 -1.12 3.89 -23.02
N LYS A 364 -1.62 3.63 -24.23
CA LYS A 364 -1.29 4.43 -25.41
C LYS A 364 -1.72 5.88 -25.25
N ALA A 365 -2.93 6.14 -24.77
CA ALA A 365 -3.43 7.50 -24.54
C ALA A 365 -2.56 8.28 -23.54
N MET A 366 -2.12 7.65 -22.45
CA MET A 366 -1.18 8.24 -21.50
C MET A 366 0.15 8.63 -22.16
N VAL A 367 0.78 7.68 -22.86
CA VAL A 367 2.10 7.89 -23.47
C VAL A 367 2.02 8.93 -24.60
N ASP A 368 1.04 8.81 -25.49
CA ASP A 368 0.85 9.75 -26.60
C ASP A 368 0.61 11.18 -26.07
N THR A 369 -0.21 11.34 -25.03
CA THR A 369 -0.45 12.64 -24.42
C THR A 369 0.85 13.24 -23.86
N GLY A 370 1.63 12.48 -23.09
CA GLY A 370 2.92 12.93 -22.55
C GLY A 370 3.93 13.32 -23.63
N LYS A 371 3.87 12.68 -24.79
CA LYS A 371 4.77 12.97 -25.94
C LYS A 371 4.30 14.08 -26.86
N THR A 372 3.01 14.39 -26.88
CA THR A 372 2.46 15.31 -27.88
C THR A 372 1.85 16.59 -27.29
N TYR A 373 1.53 16.61 -26.02
CA TYR A 373 0.93 17.75 -25.35
C TYR A 373 1.95 18.56 -24.56
N LEU A 374 2.12 19.84 -24.87
CA LEU A 374 3.09 20.76 -24.25
C LEU A 374 2.49 21.63 -23.13
N GLY A 375 1.20 21.50 -22.87
CA GLY A 375 0.46 22.34 -21.93
C GLY A 375 -0.26 23.52 -22.59
N SER A 376 -1.37 23.92 -21.97
CA SER A 376 -2.11 25.14 -22.30
C SER A 376 -1.38 26.33 -21.66
N LYS A 377 -1.10 27.39 -22.43
CA LYS A 377 -0.49 28.61 -21.90
C LYS A 377 -1.47 29.36 -20.99
N GLY A 378 -1.32 29.17 -19.68
CA GLY A 378 -2.02 29.94 -18.66
C GLY A 378 -2.40 29.11 -17.44
N PRO A 379 -2.32 29.66 -16.20
CA PRO A 379 -2.75 28.94 -15.01
C PRO A 379 -4.27 28.77 -15.05
N GLY A 380 -4.74 27.56 -15.23
CA GLY A 380 -6.14 27.20 -15.08
C GLY A 380 -6.61 27.50 -13.65
N LYS A 381 -7.79 28.12 -13.52
CA LYS A 381 -8.42 28.31 -12.21
C LYS A 381 -8.73 26.96 -11.61
N VAL A 382 -8.02 26.61 -10.56
CA VAL A 382 -8.28 25.44 -9.71
C VAL A 382 -9.71 25.56 -9.18
N ARG A 383 -10.58 24.61 -9.51
CA ARG A 383 -11.78 24.38 -8.71
C ARG A 383 -11.35 23.56 -7.50
N PRO A 384 -11.56 24.05 -6.27
CA PRO A 384 -11.29 23.26 -5.08
C PRO A 384 -12.20 22.03 -5.10
N GLN A 385 -11.60 20.84 -4.96
CA GLN A 385 -12.33 19.66 -4.51
C GLN A 385 -12.61 19.93 -3.03
N GLU A 386 -13.87 19.95 -2.62
CA GLU A 386 -14.27 20.19 -1.23
C GLU A 386 -13.79 18.99 -0.40
N ASP A 387 -12.73 19.21 0.38
CA ASP A 387 -12.39 18.32 1.48
C ASP A 387 -13.51 18.44 2.53
N ALA A 388 -14.08 17.32 2.94
CA ALA A 388 -15.02 17.29 4.04
C ALA A 388 -14.32 17.81 5.30
N ALA A 389 -14.79 18.92 5.84
CA ALA A 389 -14.27 19.47 7.09
C ALA A 389 -14.47 18.45 8.23
N PRO A 390 -13.47 18.29 9.11
CA PRO A 390 -13.63 17.43 10.28
C PRO A 390 -14.78 17.94 11.15
N ARG A 391 -15.71 17.06 11.49
CA ARG A 391 -16.80 17.37 12.41
C ARG A 391 -16.23 17.46 13.83
N PRO A 392 -16.69 18.39 14.69
CA PRO A 392 -16.23 18.48 16.06
C PRO A 392 -16.61 17.21 16.84
N ALA A 393 -15.63 16.67 17.57
CA ALA A 393 -15.79 15.49 18.41
C ALA A 393 -16.84 15.71 19.50
N THR A 394 -17.78 14.78 19.62
CA THR A 394 -18.69 14.72 20.76
C THR A 394 -17.93 14.06 21.92
N LYS A 395 -17.70 14.80 23.01
CA LYS A 395 -17.12 14.21 24.22
C LYS A 395 -18.13 13.24 24.83
N ILE A 396 -17.84 11.96 24.75
CA ILE A 396 -18.58 10.92 25.47
C ILE A 396 -17.87 10.72 26.81
N ASP A 397 -18.60 10.84 27.91
CA ASP A 397 -18.06 10.63 29.27
C ASP A 397 -17.89 9.12 29.51
N LEU A 398 -16.67 8.66 29.79
CA LEU A 398 -16.32 7.25 30.00
C LEU A 398 -16.41 6.91 31.48
N ASP A 399 -17.41 6.15 31.86
CA ASP A 399 -17.54 5.64 33.24
C ASP A 399 -16.63 4.41 33.53
N GLY A 400 -16.18 3.66 32.50
CA GLY A 400 -15.41 2.41 32.66
C GLY A 400 -13.87 2.61 32.63
N GLU A 401 -13.16 2.00 33.58
CA GLU A 401 -11.68 1.98 33.57
C GLU A 401 -11.10 1.17 32.41
N LEU A 402 -11.80 0.08 32.01
CA LEU A 402 -11.41 -0.77 30.89
C LEU A 402 -11.57 -0.03 29.55
N ALA A 403 -12.69 0.67 29.36
CA ALA A 403 -12.91 1.52 28.19
C ALA A 403 -11.81 2.59 28.06
N ARG A 404 -11.45 3.26 29.17
CA ARG A 404 -10.34 4.23 29.18
C ARG A 404 -8.99 3.61 28.83
N ALA A 405 -8.72 2.38 29.25
CA ALA A 405 -7.47 1.69 28.93
C ALA A 405 -7.39 1.39 27.42
N ILE A 406 -8.49 0.97 26.78
CA ILE A 406 -8.59 0.76 25.33
C ILE A 406 -8.38 2.07 24.58
N VAL A 407 -9.09 3.13 24.95
CA VAL A 407 -8.94 4.46 24.32
C VAL A 407 -7.50 4.97 24.41
N ASN A 408 -6.82 4.75 25.54
CA ASN A 408 -5.43 5.17 25.71
C ASN A 408 -4.41 4.14 25.17
N LEU A 409 -4.86 3.10 24.47
CA LEU A 409 -4.02 2.08 23.80
C LEU A 409 -3.04 1.37 24.73
N ARG A 410 -3.45 1.12 25.97
CA ARG A 410 -2.61 0.47 26.99
C ARG A 410 -2.90 -1.03 27.02
N PHE A 411 -2.27 -1.78 26.12
CA PHE A 411 -2.54 -3.21 25.93
C PHE A 411 -2.42 -4.03 27.22
N SER A 412 -1.29 -3.88 27.92
CA SER A 412 -1.05 -4.63 29.17
C SER A 412 -2.11 -4.34 30.23
N ASP A 413 -2.50 -3.07 30.40
CA ASP A 413 -3.54 -2.66 31.35
C ASP A 413 -4.90 -3.24 30.99
N VAL A 414 -5.23 -3.30 29.68
CA VAL A 414 -6.48 -3.90 29.20
C VAL A 414 -6.53 -5.38 29.56
N MET A 415 -5.47 -6.14 29.28
CA MET A 415 -5.43 -7.57 29.53
C MET A 415 -5.47 -7.90 31.03
N GLU A 416 -4.72 -7.14 31.86
CA GLU A 416 -4.72 -7.30 33.32
C GLU A 416 -6.13 -7.03 33.91
N ARG A 417 -6.80 -5.96 33.44
CA ARG A 417 -8.16 -5.62 33.91
C ARG A 417 -9.20 -6.64 33.49
N VAL A 418 -9.09 -7.18 32.28
CA VAL A 418 -9.98 -8.25 31.82
C VAL A 418 -9.79 -9.51 32.66
N GLU A 419 -8.55 -9.91 32.94
CA GLU A 419 -8.25 -11.07 33.80
C GLU A 419 -8.76 -10.86 35.23
N GLN A 420 -8.55 -9.68 35.78
CA GLN A 420 -9.08 -9.31 37.07
C GLN A 420 -10.63 -9.38 37.13
N ALA A 421 -11.30 -8.78 36.13
CA ALA A 421 -12.76 -8.80 36.04
C ALA A 421 -13.32 -10.23 35.95
N ILE A 422 -12.64 -11.11 35.18
CA ILE A 422 -13.01 -12.53 35.09
C ILE A 422 -12.82 -13.23 36.48
N MET A 423 -11.72 -12.99 37.18
CA MET A 423 -11.47 -13.55 38.48
C MET A 423 -12.45 -13.06 39.56
N GLU A 424 -12.90 -11.84 39.47
CA GLU A 424 -13.91 -11.23 40.34
C GLU A 424 -15.35 -11.66 40.00
N GLY A 425 -15.55 -12.44 38.93
CA GLY A 425 -16.84 -12.95 38.49
C GLY A 425 -17.75 -11.90 37.86
N VAL A 426 -17.15 -10.86 37.27
CA VAL A 426 -17.91 -9.88 36.47
C VAL A 426 -18.55 -10.58 35.29
N GLU A 427 -19.81 -10.25 35.01
CA GLU A 427 -20.55 -10.87 33.91
C GLU A 427 -19.82 -10.65 32.57
N PRO A 428 -19.58 -11.71 31.77
CA PRO A 428 -18.81 -11.61 30.51
C PRO A 428 -19.32 -10.55 29.55
N LEU A 429 -20.65 -10.37 29.44
CA LEU A 429 -21.26 -9.33 28.60
C LEU A 429 -20.93 -7.91 29.08
N THR A 430 -20.80 -7.70 30.39
CA THR A 430 -20.39 -6.40 30.95
C THR A 430 -18.98 -6.04 30.53
N ILE A 431 -18.04 -7.01 30.59
CA ILE A 431 -16.66 -6.82 30.13
C ILE A 431 -16.64 -6.44 28.64
N LEU A 432 -17.40 -7.16 27.81
CA LEU A 432 -17.47 -6.88 26.37
C LEU A 432 -18.11 -5.50 26.08
N ASN A 433 -19.12 -5.09 26.82
CA ASN A 433 -19.78 -3.80 26.62
C ASN A 433 -18.86 -2.63 27.00
N ASP A 434 -18.07 -2.76 28.07
CA ASP A 434 -17.04 -1.79 28.43
C ASP A 434 -15.96 -1.68 27.34
N CYS A 435 -15.53 -2.81 26.77
CA CYS A 435 -14.60 -2.82 25.65
C CYS A 435 -15.20 -2.16 24.42
N ARG A 436 -16.46 -2.45 24.08
CA ARG A 436 -17.17 -1.82 22.95
C ARG A 436 -17.25 -0.29 23.10
N ALA A 437 -17.58 0.19 24.29
CA ALA A 437 -17.62 1.62 24.55
C ALA A 437 -16.25 2.30 24.33
N GLY A 438 -15.15 1.61 24.70
CA GLY A 438 -13.79 2.07 24.38
C GLY A 438 -13.53 2.10 22.87
N MET A 439 -13.91 1.03 22.16
CA MET A 439 -13.73 0.93 20.70
C MET A 439 -14.56 1.97 19.92
N ASP A 440 -15.80 2.24 20.34
CA ASP A 440 -16.64 3.28 19.71
C ASP A 440 -15.98 4.66 19.81
N GLN A 441 -15.30 4.96 20.92
CA GLN A 441 -14.55 6.22 21.06
C GLN A 441 -13.28 6.25 20.22
N VAL A 442 -12.54 5.13 20.10
CA VAL A 442 -11.42 5.03 19.18
C VAL A 442 -11.91 5.31 17.75
N GLY A 443 -13.03 4.71 17.35
CA GLY A 443 -13.65 4.96 16.05
C GLY A 443 -14.04 6.41 15.82
N GLU A 444 -14.60 7.09 16.84
CA GLU A 444 -14.96 8.51 16.75
C GLU A 444 -13.71 9.41 16.63
N ARG A 445 -12.65 9.13 17.41
CA ARG A 445 -11.36 9.86 17.30
C ARG A 445 -10.70 9.64 15.95
N TYR A 446 -10.84 8.46 15.37
CA TYR A 446 -10.39 8.19 14.00
C TYR A 446 -11.18 9.02 12.99
N ASN A 447 -12.52 9.06 13.08
CA ASN A 447 -13.37 9.86 12.19
C ASN A 447 -13.09 11.35 12.27
N THR A 448 -12.66 11.85 13.42
CA THR A 448 -12.31 13.28 13.63
C THR A 448 -10.85 13.59 13.27
N GLY A 449 -10.03 12.60 12.91
CA GLY A 449 -8.62 12.76 12.60
C GLY A 449 -7.73 12.97 13.83
N GLU A 450 -8.23 12.70 15.04
CA GLU A 450 -7.41 12.67 16.26
C GLU A 450 -6.59 11.38 16.34
N TYR A 451 -7.18 10.27 15.88
CA TYR A 451 -6.53 8.96 15.76
C TYR A 451 -6.33 8.60 14.28
N PHE A 452 -5.36 7.72 14.03
CA PHE A 452 -4.97 7.25 12.72
C PHE A 452 -5.20 5.74 12.60
N LEU A 453 -4.82 5.13 11.49
CA LEU A 453 -5.03 3.70 11.29
C LEU A 453 -4.29 2.86 12.34
N SER A 454 -3.13 3.31 12.79
CA SER A 454 -2.36 2.64 13.85
C SER A 454 -3.15 2.45 15.14
N GLU A 455 -3.90 3.46 15.58
CA GLU A 455 -4.71 3.38 16.78
C GLU A 455 -5.89 2.42 16.60
N LEU A 456 -6.49 2.38 15.39
CA LEU A 456 -7.51 1.37 15.07
C LEU A 456 -6.95 -0.05 15.08
N ILE A 457 -5.76 -0.27 14.47
CA ILE A 457 -5.08 -1.57 14.48
C ILE A 457 -4.83 -2.03 15.92
N MET A 458 -4.27 -1.17 16.75
CA MET A 458 -3.96 -1.47 18.15
C MET A 458 -5.22 -1.82 18.94
N SER A 459 -6.26 -1.02 18.83
CA SER A 459 -7.51 -1.23 19.56
C SER A 459 -8.26 -2.47 19.06
N ALA A 460 -8.25 -2.74 17.76
CA ALA A 460 -8.85 -3.93 17.17
C ALA A 460 -8.14 -5.21 17.66
N ASP A 461 -6.81 -5.20 17.72
CA ASP A 461 -6.04 -6.33 18.28
C ASP A 461 -6.32 -6.54 19.78
N MET A 462 -6.41 -5.45 20.57
CA MET A 462 -6.82 -5.54 21.98
C MET A 462 -8.20 -6.19 22.12
N PHE A 463 -9.18 -5.72 21.35
CA PHE A 463 -10.54 -6.25 21.41
C PHE A 463 -10.59 -7.72 20.98
N LYS A 464 -9.86 -8.12 19.95
CA LYS A 464 -9.72 -9.52 19.53
C LYS A 464 -9.18 -10.40 20.67
N LYS A 465 -8.14 -9.96 21.37
CA LYS A 465 -7.58 -10.68 22.52
C LYS A 465 -8.54 -10.76 23.71
N VAL A 466 -9.32 -9.73 23.93
CA VAL A 466 -10.40 -9.77 24.95
C VAL A 466 -11.47 -10.77 24.56
N LEU A 467 -11.93 -10.79 23.30
CA LEU A 467 -12.89 -11.76 22.80
C LEU A 467 -12.40 -13.20 22.99
N GLU A 468 -11.14 -13.51 22.65
CA GLU A 468 -10.55 -14.84 22.83
C GLU A 468 -10.67 -15.34 24.28
N LYS A 469 -10.61 -14.44 25.29
CA LYS A 469 -10.72 -14.77 26.70
C LYS A 469 -12.16 -14.80 27.23
N VAL A 470 -13.01 -13.94 26.74
CA VAL A 470 -14.36 -13.72 27.30
C VAL A 470 -15.44 -14.53 26.58
N GLU A 471 -15.32 -14.73 25.26
CA GLU A 471 -16.31 -15.47 24.46
C GLU A 471 -16.55 -16.91 24.96
N PRO A 472 -15.53 -17.69 25.41
CA PRO A 472 -15.75 -19.02 25.97
C PRO A 472 -16.53 -19.03 27.30
N LEU A 473 -16.64 -17.87 27.96
CA LEU A 473 -17.33 -17.74 29.25
C LEU A 473 -18.82 -17.36 29.09
N LEU A 474 -19.25 -17.03 27.86
CA LEU A 474 -20.66 -16.71 27.56
C LEU A 474 -21.49 -17.98 27.64
N LEU A 475 -22.50 -17.98 28.50
CA LEU A 475 -23.44 -19.07 28.61
C LEU A 475 -24.41 -19.11 27.40
N GLU A 476 -24.88 -20.33 27.02
CA GLU A 476 -25.91 -20.46 26.00
C GLU A 476 -27.16 -19.64 26.40
N GLY A 477 -27.57 -18.71 25.52
CA GLY A 477 -28.71 -17.81 25.74
C GLY A 477 -28.35 -16.40 26.24
N GLN A 478 -27.13 -16.11 26.59
CA GLN A 478 -26.65 -14.76 26.94
C GLN A 478 -26.14 -13.96 25.74
N GLN A 479 -26.22 -14.52 24.52
CA GLN A 479 -25.87 -13.77 23.31
C GLN A 479 -26.85 -12.61 23.10
N GLU A 480 -26.29 -11.39 22.99
CA GLU A 480 -27.09 -10.23 22.59
C GLU A 480 -27.80 -10.48 21.25
N ARG A 481 -28.98 -9.89 21.08
CA ARG A 481 -29.66 -9.91 19.78
C ARG A 481 -28.75 -9.16 18.77
N SER A 482 -28.18 -9.92 17.84
CA SER A 482 -27.41 -9.36 16.74
C SER A 482 -28.18 -8.28 16.00
N LEU A 483 -27.53 -7.20 15.62
CA LEU A 483 -28.10 -6.18 14.74
C LEU A 483 -28.49 -6.77 13.38
N GLY A 484 -27.70 -7.73 12.90
CA GLY A 484 -27.84 -8.42 11.63
C GLY A 484 -26.60 -9.23 11.30
N SER A 485 -26.63 -9.94 10.16
CA SER A 485 -25.52 -10.75 9.67
C SER A 485 -24.75 -10.04 8.56
N VAL A 486 -23.42 -10.15 8.62
CA VAL A 486 -22.47 -9.64 7.61
C VAL A 486 -21.64 -10.81 7.10
N VAL A 487 -21.56 -10.97 5.78
CA VAL A 487 -20.53 -11.80 5.13
C VAL A 487 -19.42 -10.88 4.67
N ILE A 488 -18.17 -11.21 4.99
CA ILE A 488 -16.99 -10.44 4.57
C ILE A 488 -15.93 -11.36 3.98
N ALA A 489 -15.28 -10.89 2.91
CA ALA A 489 -14.20 -11.60 2.24
C ALA A 489 -13.23 -10.64 1.54
N THR A 490 -11.99 -11.09 1.35
CA THR A 490 -11.14 -10.62 0.27
C THR A 490 -11.31 -11.61 -0.90
N PRO A 491 -11.89 -11.18 -2.04
CA PRO A 491 -12.19 -12.08 -3.15
C PRO A 491 -10.96 -12.67 -3.82
N LYS A 492 -11.19 -13.65 -4.68
CA LYS A 492 -10.18 -14.44 -5.40
C LYS A 492 -9.10 -13.58 -6.05
N GLY A 493 -7.84 -13.99 -5.88
CA GLY A 493 -6.65 -13.35 -6.44
C GLY A 493 -5.99 -12.32 -5.50
N ASP A 494 -6.55 -12.08 -4.31
CA ASP A 494 -6.02 -11.14 -3.32
C ASP A 494 -5.90 -11.80 -1.94
N ILE A 495 -4.72 -11.72 -1.31
CA ILE A 495 -4.46 -12.33 0.01
C ILE A 495 -4.29 -11.30 1.13
N HIS A 496 -4.55 -10.03 0.87
CA HIS A 496 -4.39 -8.98 1.87
C HIS A 496 -5.54 -9.04 2.89
N ASP A 497 -5.20 -9.24 4.16
CA ASP A 497 -6.12 -9.47 5.27
C ASP A 497 -6.23 -8.31 6.26
N ILE A 498 -5.18 -7.48 6.43
CA ILE A 498 -5.12 -6.48 7.50
C ILE A 498 -6.32 -5.54 7.49
N GLY A 499 -6.63 -4.94 6.36
CA GLY A 499 -7.79 -4.05 6.23
C GLY A 499 -9.11 -4.76 6.50
N LYS A 500 -9.25 -5.98 5.98
CA LYS A 500 -10.42 -6.85 6.20
C LYS A 500 -10.59 -7.18 7.69
N ASP A 501 -9.53 -7.58 8.38
CA ASP A 501 -9.57 -7.98 9.79
C ASP A 501 -9.93 -6.83 10.73
N ILE A 502 -9.49 -5.61 10.41
CA ILE A 502 -9.94 -4.39 11.11
C ILE A 502 -11.46 -4.25 10.97
N VAL A 503 -11.97 -4.36 9.74
CA VAL A 503 -13.41 -4.22 9.45
C VAL A 503 -14.22 -5.34 10.13
N VAL A 504 -13.73 -6.59 10.13
CA VAL A 504 -14.33 -7.72 10.87
C VAL A 504 -14.48 -7.37 12.35
N THR A 505 -13.43 -6.84 12.95
CA THR A 505 -13.45 -6.45 14.36
C THR A 505 -14.46 -5.33 14.63
N LEU A 506 -14.46 -4.30 13.79
CA LEU A 506 -15.39 -3.18 13.92
C LEU A 506 -16.86 -3.60 13.73
N PHE A 507 -17.16 -4.54 12.84
CA PHE A 507 -18.50 -5.12 12.73
C PHE A 507 -18.90 -5.89 13.98
N LYS A 508 -17.99 -6.71 14.56
CA LYS A 508 -18.25 -7.43 15.83
C LYS A 508 -18.51 -6.47 16.98
N VAL A 509 -17.67 -5.42 17.11
CA VAL A 509 -17.86 -4.32 18.06
C VAL A 509 -19.21 -3.64 17.82
N GLY A 510 -19.58 -3.43 16.57
CA GLY A 510 -20.83 -2.82 16.16
C GLY A 510 -22.07 -3.67 16.44
N GLY A 511 -21.94 -4.89 16.98
CA GLY A 511 -23.04 -5.78 17.36
C GLY A 511 -23.56 -6.65 16.21
N PHE A 512 -22.81 -6.84 15.14
CA PHE A 512 -23.15 -7.73 14.04
C PHE A 512 -22.63 -9.16 14.27
N THR A 513 -23.36 -10.14 13.73
CA THR A 513 -22.84 -11.49 13.52
C THR A 513 -22.01 -11.49 12.23
N VAL A 514 -20.71 -11.77 12.33
CA VAL A 514 -19.79 -11.67 11.21
C VAL A 514 -19.36 -13.05 10.73
N TYR A 515 -19.56 -13.34 9.46
CA TYR A 515 -19.05 -14.51 8.75
C TYR A 515 -17.84 -14.08 7.90
N ASP A 516 -16.66 -14.19 8.49
CA ASP A 516 -15.39 -13.91 7.82
C ASP A 516 -14.97 -15.14 7.03
N LEU A 517 -14.88 -15.00 5.71
CA LEU A 517 -14.47 -16.06 4.80
C LEU A 517 -12.96 -16.09 4.53
N GLY A 518 -12.23 -15.10 5.06
CA GLY A 518 -10.78 -14.98 4.83
C GLY A 518 -10.44 -14.28 3.52
N VAL A 519 -9.35 -14.71 2.91
CA VAL A 519 -8.76 -14.11 1.71
C VAL A 519 -8.72 -15.11 0.56
N ASP A 520 -8.51 -14.62 -0.66
CA ASP A 520 -8.45 -15.44 -1.89
C ASP A 520 -9.74 -16.29 -2.10
N VAL A 521 -10.90 -15.72 -1.80
CA VAL A 521 -12.18 -16.43 -1.72
C VAL A 521 -12.88 -16.44 -3.07
N ALA A 522 -13.20 -17.64 -3.58
CA ALA A 522 -13.95 -17.79 -4.83
C ALA A 522 -15.38 -17.22 -4.71
N ALA A 523 -15.90 -16.65 -5.79
CA ALA A 523 -17.21 -16.01 -5.83
C ALA A 523 -18.34 -16.95 -5.42
N GLU A 524 -18.26 -18.23 -5.78
CA GLU A 524 -19.21 -19.29 -5.40
C GLU A 524 -19.32 -19.42 -3.89
N VAL A 525 -18.19 -19.44 -3.18
CA VAL A 525 -18.13 -19.60 -1.71
C VAL A 525 -18.77 -18.39 -1.02
N VAL A 526 -18.51 -17.18 -1.53
CA VAL A 526 -19.12 -15.96 -0.98
C VAL A 526 -20.64 -16.00 -1.15
N VAL A 527 -21.12 -16.32 -2.34
CA VAL A 527 -22.56 -16.36 -2.66
C VAL A 527 -23.28 -17.46 -1.89
N GLU A 528 -22.67 -18.64 -1.76
CA GLU A 528 -23.20 -19.76 -0.95
C GLU A 528 -23.36 -19.34 0.53
N LYS A 529 -22.35 -18.66 1.11
CA LYS A 529 -22.43 -18.19 2.49
C LYS A 529 -23.49 -17.10 2.66
N VAL A 530 -23.64 -16.19 1.71
CA VAL A 530 -24.73 -15.19 1.73
C VAL A 530 -26.10 -15.87 1.69
N ALA A 531 -26.26 -16.91 0.88
CA ALA A 531 -27.51 -17.68 0.80
C ALA A 531 -27.80 -18.46 2.09
N GLU A 532 -26.79 -19.15 2.63
CA GLU A 532 -26.88 -19.95 3.86
C GLU A 532 -27.29 -19.11 5.07
N THR A 533 -26.72 -17.92 5.21
CA THR A 533 -26.87 -17.07 6.39
C THR A 533 -28.00 -16.03 6.24
N ASP A 534 -28.57 -15.88 5.05
CA ASP A 534 -29.43 -14.75 4.63
C ASP A 534 -28.88 -13.38 5.03
N ALA A 535 -27.53 -13.24 5.00
CA ALA A 535 -26.86 -12.01 5.38
C ALA A 535 -27.34 -10.85 4.50
N LYS A 536 -27.73 -9.74 5.15
CA LYS A 536 -28.21 -8.52 4.46
C LYS A 536 -27.06 -7.62 4.05
N ILE A 537 -25.88 -7.86 4.57
CA ILE A 537 -24.67 -7.07 4.26
C ILE A 537 -23.61 -8.01 3.69
N LEU A 538 -23.03 -7.60 2.56
CA LEU A 538 -21.82 -8.18 1.99
C LEU A 538 -20.75 -7.11 1.93
N ALA A 539 -19.62 -7.31 2.64
CA ALA A 539 -18.46 -6.47 2.60
C ALA A 539 -17.33 -7.16 1.83
N MET A 540 -16.68 -6.45 0.91
CA MET A 540 -15.55 -6.98 0.16
C MET A 540 -14.37 -6.02 0.23
N SER A 541 -13.17 -6.57 0.53
CA SER A 541 -11.91 -5.84 0.60
C SER A 541 -11.04 -6.14 -0.60
N ALA A 542 -10.28 -5.15 -1.11
CA ALA A 542 -9.27 -5.35 -2.13
C ALA A 542 -8.07 -4.43 -1.92
N LEU A 543 -6.87 -4.93 -2.22
CA LEU A 543 -5.66 -4.11 -2.28
C LEU A 543 -5.03 -4.07 -3.68
N ILE A 544 -5.41 -4.96 -4.57
CA ILE A 544 -4.89 -5.03 -5.93
C ILE A 544 -6.02 -4.96 -6.97
N THR A 545 -5.74 -4.34 -8.12
CA THR A 545 -6.75 -4.09 -9.15
C THR A 545 -7.39 -5.34 -9.79
N PRO A 546 -6.68 -6.48 -9.96
CA PRO A 546 -7.30 -7.71 -10.48
C PRO A 546 -8.50 -8.19 -9.67
N THR A 547 -8.55 -7.85 -8.38
CA THR A 547 -9.65 -8.23 -7.47
C THR A 547 -10.98 -7.61 -7.87
N PHE A 548 -10.99 -6.50 -8.62
CA PHE A 548 -12.22 -5.84 -9.05
C PHE A 548 -13.09 -6.73 -9.92
N GLU A 549 -12.48 -7.52 -10.82
CA GLU A 549 -13.22 -8.50 -11.62
C GLU A 549 -13.79 -9.60 -10.73
N SER A 550 -13.03 -10.09 -9.75
CA SER A 550 -13.51 -11.09 -8.79
C SER A 550 -14.66 -10.55 -7.92
N MET A 551 -14.60 -9.29 -7.47
CA MET A 551 -15.70 -8.61 -6.78
C MET A 551 -16.95 -8.53 -7.67
N LYS A 552 -16.77 -8.17 -8.95
CA LYS A 552 -17.86 -8.11 -9.92
C LYS A 552 -18.52 -9.46 -10.12
N GLN A 553 -17.73 -10.52 -10.26
CA GLN A 553 -18.24 -11.90 -10.38
C GLN A 553 -19.10 -12.30 -9.19
N VAL A 554 -18.72 -11.91 -7.96
CA VAL A 554 -19.55 -12.12 -6.76
C VAL A 554 -20.92 -11.44 -6.93
N VAL A 555 -20.93 -10.16 -7.30
CA VAL A 555 -22.18 -9.38 -7.44
C VAL A 555 -23.04 -9.93 -8.58
N ASP A 556 -22.43 -10.30 -9.71
CA ASP A 556 -23.17 -10.86 -10.85
C ASP A 556 -23.79 -12.23 -10.51
N LYS A 557 -23.07 -13.11 -9.78
CA LYS A 557 -23.64 -14.37 -9.27
C LYS A 557 -24.77 -14.16 -8.26
N LEU A 558 -24.68 -13.12 -7.40
CA LEU A 558 -25.81 -12.75 -6.53
C LEU A 558 -27.04 -12.36 -7.34
N LYS A 559 -26.86 -11.62 -8.46
CA LYS A 559 -27.98 -11.27 -9.37
C LYS A 559 -28.55 -12.50 -10.06
N GLU A 560 -27.71 -13.39 -10.60
CA GLU A 560 -28.11 -14.64 -11.26
C GLU A 560 -28.95 -15.55 -10.34
N GLN A 561 -28.61 -15.59 -9.07
CA GLN A 561 -29.33 -16.38 -8.07
C GLN A 561 -30.48 -15.63 -7.38
N ASN A 562 -30.81 -14.42 -7.83
CA ASN A 562 -31.84 -13.54 -7.23
C ASN A 562 -31.57 -13.19 -5.75
N LEU A 563 -30.30 -13.18 -5.34
CA LEU A 563 -29.86 -12.86 -3.97
C LEU A 563 -29.41 -11.42 -3.79
N ARG A 564 -29.30 -10.61 -4.88
CA ARG A 564 -28.76 -9.24 -4.82
C ARG A 564 -29.75 -8.25 -4.19
N GLN A 565 -31.03 -8.40 -4.48
CA GLN A 565 -32.06 -7.46 -4.03
C GLN A 565 -32.25 -7.52 -2.51
N GLY A 566 -32.41 -6.37 -1.85
CA GLY A 566 -32.56 -6.25 -0.39
C GLY A 566 -31.26 -6.52 0.38
N ARG A 567 -30.10 -6.45 -0.28
CA ARG A 567 -28.79 -6.58 0.35
C ARG A 567 -27.92 -5.36 0.05
N PHE A 568 -27.18 -4.94 1.05
CA PHE A 568 -26.22 -3.85 0.97
C PHE A 568 -24.81 -4.40 0.69
N VAL A 569 -24.25 -4.06 -0.47
CA VAL A 569 -22.92 -4.47 -0.87
C VAL A 569 -21.98 -3.27 -0.74
N ILE A 570 -20.94 -3.40 0.10
CA ILE A 570 -19.96 -2.35 0.36
C ILE A 570 -18.56 -2.82 0.02
N LEU A 571 -17.78 -1.93 -0.60
CA LEU A 571 -16.38 -2.15 -0.95
C LEU A 571 -15.46 -1.33 -0.07
N GLY A 572 -14.28 -1.88 0.24
CA GLY A 572 -13.20 -1.21 0.94
C GLY A 572 -11.83 -1.62 0.42
N GLY A 573 -10.80 -0.88 0.84
CA GLY A 573 -9.40 -1.11 0.47
C GLY A 573 -8.81 -0.05 -0.45
N GLY A 574 -7.48 0.13 -0.39
CA GLY A 574 -6.75 1.26 -0.98
C GLY A 574 -7.12 1.64 -2.42
N PRO A 575 -7.17 0.70 -3.38
CA PRO A 575 -7.45 1.03 -4.77
C PRO A 575 -8.94 1.21 -5.10
N THR A 576 -9.86 1.03 -4.13
CA THR A 576 -11.30 1.16 -4.38
C THR A 576 -11.71 2.62 -4.57
N THR A 577 -12.57 2.87 -5.54
CA THR A 577 -13.05 4.19 -5.93
C THR A 577 -14.53 4.14 -6.31
N ALA A 578 -15.15 5.30 -6.54
CA ALA A 578 -16.50 5.36 -7.08
C ALA A 578 -16.63 4.61 -8.43
N ALA A 579 -15.62 4.69 -9.29
CA ALA A 579 -15.60 3.97 -10.57
C ALA A 579 -15.58 2.45 -10.35
N VAL A 580 -14.83 1.96 -9.36
CA VAL A 580 -14.79 0.53 -8.99
C VAL A 580 -16.14 0.08 -8.41
N ARG A 581 -16.74 0.87 -7.51
CA ARG A 581 -18.10 0.61 -7.01
C ARG A 581 -19.11 0.43 -8.16
N ASP A 582 -19.10 1.36 -9.11
CA ASP A 582 -20.04 1.34 -10.25
C ASP A 582 -19.75 0.16 -11.18
N TYR A 583 -18.48 -0.16 -11.42
CA TYR A 583 -18.06 -1.32 -12.22
C TYR A 583 -18.50 -2.64 -11.59
N VAL A 584 -18.32 -2.80 -10.29
CA VAL A 584 -18.69 -3.98 -9.53
C VAL A 584 -20.22 -4.09 -9.38
N GLY A 585 -20.92 -2.96 -9.34
CA GLY A 585 -22.37 -2.89 -9.05
C GLY A 585 -22.67 -2.98 -7.55
N ALA A 586 -21.78 -2.43 -6.73
CA ALA A 586 -21.95 -2.30 -5.30
C ALA A 586 -22.74 -1.02 -4.94
N ASP A 587 -23.28 -0.97 -3.71
CA ASP A 587 -24.08 0.17 -3.24
C ASP A 587 -23.19 1.30 -2.69
N ALA A 588 -22.08 0.93 -2.05
CA ALA A 588 -21.17 1.89 -1.42
C ALA A 588 -19.70 1.45 -1.52
N TRP A 589 -18.81 2.41 -1.29
CA TRP A 589 -17.39 2.19 -1.11
C TRP A 589 -16.83 3.22 -0.13
N THR A 590 -15.81 2.85 0.65
CA THR A 590 -15.13 3.78 1.53
C THR A 590 -13.70 3.31 1.85
N LEU A 591 -12.80 4.25 2.08
CA LEU A 591 -11.47 4.00 2.64
C LEU A 591 -11.47 4.10 4.17
N ASN A 592 -12.56 4.58 4.77
CA ASN A 592 -12.72 4.69 6.21
C ASN A 592 -13.53 3.49 6.73
N PRO A 593 -12.90 2.53 7.44
CA PRO A 593 -13.58 1.33 7.91
C PRO A 593 -14.69 1.62 8.92
N GLN A 594 -14.54 2.64 9.78
CA GLN A 594 -15.58 3.01 10.76
C GLN A 594 -16.82 3.61 10.08
N GLU A 595 -16.62 4.44 9.05
CA GLU A 595 -17.70 5.00 8.25
C GLU A 595 -18.50 3.90 7.55
N GLY A 596 -17.81 2.91 6.97
CA GLY A 596 -18.45 1.75 6.34
C GLY A 596 -19.35 0.98 7.31
N VAL A 597 -18.88 0.73 8.51
CA VAL A 597 -19.68 0.05 9.56
C VAL A 597 -20.89 0.90 9.96
N ASN A 598 -20.74 2.23 10.06
CA ASN A 598 -21.84 3.13 10.38
C ASN A 598 -22.94 3.13 9.30
N TRP A 599 -22.57 3.09 8.01
CA TRP A 599 -23.55 2.96 6.92
C TRP A 599 -24.31 1.64 6.98
N CYS A 600 -23.63 0.54 7.30
CA CYS A 600 -24.26 -0.76 7.48
C CYS A 600 -25.22 -0.78 8.68
N LYS A 601 -24.89 -0.11 9.80
CA LYS A 601 -25.80 0.06 10.94
C LYS A 601 -27.08 0.82 10.52
N SER A 602 -26.94 1.92 9.78
CA SER A 602 -28.07 2.72 9.28
C SER A 602 -28.98 1.89 8.36
N PHE A 603 -28.39 1.15 7.42
CA PHE A 603 -29.14 0.30 6.50
C PHE A 603 -30.04 -0.72 7.22
N VAL A 604 -29.49 -1.43 8.22
CA VAL A 604 -30.27 -2.44 8.99
C VAL A 604 -31.34 -1.80 9.87
N GLN A 605 -31.12 -0.57 10.35
CA GLN A 605 -32.12 0.17 11.14
C GLN A 605 -33.29 0.63 10.28
N GLU A 606 -33.01 1.10 9.06
CA GLU A 606 -34.05 1.50 8.09
C GLU A 606 -34.93 0.31 7.65
N GLU A 607 -34.33 -0.86 7.40
CA GLU A 607 -35.09 -2.09 7.08
C GLU A 607 -36.02 -2.56 8.23
N LYS A 608 -35.69 -2.25 9.49
CA LYS A 608 -36.52 -2.62 10.64
C LYS A 608 -37.71 -1.67 10.85
N ILE A 609 -37.71 -0.50 10.23
CA ILE A 609 -38.75 0.53 10.37
C ILE A 609 -39.73 0.50 9.19
N GLY A 610 -39.35 -0.03 8.01
CA GLY A 610 -40.21 -0.21 6.82
C GLY A 610 -40.87 -1.56 6.78
#